data_f0d96f9a5aca8248d117e41dd5a3afc7
#
_entry.id   f0d96f9a5aca8248d117e41dd5a3afc7
#
_cell.length_a   1.000
_cell.length_b   1.000
_cell.length_c   1.000
_cell.angle_alpha   90.00
_cell.angle_beta   90.00
_cell.angle_gamma   90.00
#
_symmetry.space_group_name_H-M   'P 1'
#
loop_
_entity.id
_entity.type
_entity.pdbx_description
1 polymer ?
#
loop_
_entity_poly.entity_id
_entity_poly.type
_entity_poly.pdbx_seq_one_letter_code
_entity_poly.pdbx_strand_id
1 'polypeptide(L)'
;MVWEPSTTAGSSREKYGKTMEKKEKVLAAADPGCGRVPVNKIIPFSAVDGPGNRTAVFLQGCNFDCRYCHNPETRNLCRNCGSCVGKCPKGALFTDEDGKVRFCPEKCCGCDTCIHVCPFGCSPRIRMMCAEEVFAEVKKQQPYIRGITVSGGECTLYPDFLEKLFVLARGAGLGTLIDSNGTLDFEKYPQLLAVTDGVMLDIKSWDLEDHLRVTGAANERVLKNLEYLAASGRLFEVRTVVVPELFDCEKTVRETARLAASYLGRGNIRYKIIAYRPMGVREAYSHYHVPDQAFLDHLAELARREGMTDVLVV
;
A
#
# COMPACT_ATOMS: atom_id res chain seq x y z
N MET A 1 -23.27 -15.88 -39.62
CA MET A 1 -21.84 -15.79 -39.29
C MET A 1 -21.73 -15.79 -37.77
N VAL A 2 -21.26 -16.90 -37.25
CA VAL A 2 -21.07 -17.08 -35.79
C VAL A 2 -19.69 -16.51 -35.46
N TRP A 3 -19.64 -15.54 -34.57
CA TRP A 3 -18.41 -14.93 -34.10
C TRP A 3 -17.75 -15.81 -33.04
N GLU A 4 -16.58 -16.38 -33.33
CA GLU A 4 -15.77 -17.10 -32.36
C GLU A 4 -14.85 -16.13 -31.61
N PRO A 5 -14.78 -16.17 -30.25
CA PRO A 5 -13.88 -15.32 -29.48
C PRO A 5 -12.43 -15.84 -29.58
N SER A 6 -11.49 -14.95 -29.89
CA SER A 6 -10.07 -15.25 -30.02
C SER A 6 -9.45 -15.71 -28.70
N THR A 7 -8.72 -16.83 -28.76
CA THR A 7 -8.10 -17.56 -27.65
C THR A 7 -6.83 -16.93 -27.03
N THR A 8 -6.56 -15.65 -27.24
CA THR A 8 -5.31 -15.00 -26.77
C THR A 8 -5.36 -14.42 -25.35
N ALA A 9 -6.54 -14.32 -24.73
CA ALA A 9 -6.68 -13.80 -23.36
C ALA A 9 -6.25 -14.77 -22.24
N GLY A 10 -6.23 -16.08 -22.51
CA GLY A 10 -5.88 -17.11 -21.52
C GLY A 10 -4.39 -17.12 -21.11
N SER A 11 -3.47 -16.84 -22.04
CA SER A 11 -2.03 -16.92 -21.76
C SER A 11 -1.48 -15.78 -20.89
N SER A 12 -2.10 -14.61 -20.95
CA SER A 12 -1.72 -13.45 -20.14
C SER A 12 -2.16 -13.61 -18.67
N ARG A 13 -3.40 -14.06 -18.42
CA ARG A 13 -3.92 -14.33 -17.08
C ARG A 13 -3.11 -15.39 -16.33
N GLU A 14 -2.73 -16.46 -17.03
CA GLU A 14 -1.96 -17.57 -16.43
C GLU A 14 -0.51 -17.17 -16.08
N LYS A 15 0.14 -16.35 -16.92
CA LYS A 15 1.46 -15.77 -16.64
C LYS A 15 1.45 -14.83 -15.44
N TYR A 16 0.45 -13.94 -15.35
CA TYR A 16 0.33 -12.99 -14.24
C TYR A 16 -0.02 -13.68 -12.92
N GLY A 17 -0.92 -14.66 -12.91
CA GLY A 17 -1.25 -15.48 -11.74
C GLY A 17 -0.03 -16.20 -11.17
N LYS A 18 0.78 -16.87 -12.01
CA LYS A 18 2.01 -17.56 -11.60
C LYS A 18 3.09 -16.59 -11.07
N THR A 19 3.12 -15.35 -11.56
CA THR A 19 4.07 -14.32 -11.08
C THR A 19 3.66 -13.80 -9.71
N MET A 20 2.36 -13.67 -9.43
CA MET A 20 1.82 -13.26 -8.13
C MET A 20 2.07 -14.32 -7.07
N GLU A 21 1.71 -15.58 -7.31
CA GLU A 21 1.99 -16.70 -6.39
C GLU A 21 3.49 -16.83 -6.06
N LYS A 22 4.37 -16.58 -7.03
CA LYS A 22 5.81 -16.62 -6.82
C LYS A 22 6.31 -15.45 -5.98
N LYS A 23 5.74 -14.24 -6.13
CA LYS A 23 6.04 -13.09 -5.29
C LYS A 23 5.53 -13.28 -3.86
N GLU A 24 4.31 -13.78 -3.68
CA GLU A 24 3.73 -14.09 -2.37
C GLU A 24 4.58 -15.13 -1.61
N LYS A 25 5.02 -16.21 -2.28
CA LYS A 25 5.92 -17.21 -1.68
C LYS A 25 7.28 -16.65 -1.28
N VAL A 26 7.83 -15.70 -2.04
CA VAL A 26 9.12 -15.05 -1.70
C VAL A 26 8.96 -14.09 -0.52
N LEU A 27 7.80 -13.41 -0.42
CA LEU A 27 7.51 -12.48 0.67
C LEU A 27 7.19 -13.24 1.97
N ALA A 28 6.45 -14.35 1.89
CA ALA A 28 6.15 -15.22 3.03
C ALA A 28 7.38 -15.97 3.59
N ALA A 29 8.45 -16.09 2.81
CA ALA A 29 9.71 -16.73 3.24
C ALA A 29 10.62 -15.84 4.11
N ALA A 30 10.21 -14.60 4.42
CA ALA A 30 10.93 -13.71 5.33
C ALA A 30 10.68 -14.12 6.80
N ASP A 31 11.40 -15.13 7.26
CA ASP A 31 11.51 -15.62 8.64
C ASP A 31 10.20 -16.08 9.32
N PRO A 32 9.72 -17.31 9.02
CA PRO A 32 8.50 -17.85 9.63
C PRO A 32 8.65 -18.20 11.13
N GLY A 33 9.85 -18.06 11.71
CA GLY A 33 10.13 -18.56 13.07
C GLY A 33 9.85 -17.57 14.21
N CYS A 34 9.88 -16.24 13.99
CA CYS A 34 9.77 -15.28 15.09
C CYS A 34 8.72 -14.17 14.90
N GLY A 35 7.89 -14.22 13.84
CA GLY A 35 6.88 -13.17 13.57
C GLY A 35 7.47 -11.79 13.28
N ARG A 36 8.75 -11.71 12.89
CA ARG A 36 9.41 -10.46 12.51
C ARG A 36 9.13 -10.12 11.06
N VAL A 37 8.81 -8.86 10.80
CA VAL A 37 8.55 -8.33 9.46
C VAL A 37 9.55 -7.24 9.09
N PRO A 38 9.80 -7.00 7.80
CA PRO A 38 10.72 -5.96 7.37
C PRO A 38 10.05 -4.57 7.49
N VAL A 39 10.41 -3.82 8.51
CA VAL A 39 9.98 -2.43 8.72
C VAL A 39 10.94 -1.49 7.99
N ASN A 40 10.42 -0.76 7.01
CA ASN A 40 11.17 0.23 6.24
C ASN A 40 11.33 1.53 7.04
N LYS A 41 10.21 2.06 7.55
CA LYS A 41 10.18 3.36 8.22
C LYS A 41 9.07 3.42 9.25
N ILE A 42 9.32 4.10 10.35
CA ILE A 42 8.30 4.54 11.32
C ILE A 42 8.35 6.05 11.35
N ILE A 43 7.24 6.70 10.99
CA ILE A 43 7.06 8.15 11.07
C ILE A 43 6.32 8.43 12.38
N PRO A 44 6.98 9.06 13.36
CA PRO A 44 6.40 9.28 14.69
C PRO A 44 5.08 10.06 14.64
N PHE A 45 5.00 11.08 13.78
CA PHE A 45 3.85 11.97 13.64
C PHE A 45 3.50 12.15 12.17
N SER A 46 2.28 11.80 11.80
CA SER A 46 1.72 12.03 10.48
C SER A 46 0.28 12.51 10.60
N ALA A 47 -0.04 13.59 9.90
CA ALA A 47 -1.39 14.15 9.78
C ALA A 47 -2.05 13.77 8.43
N VAL A 48 -1.34 13.00 7.58
CA VAL A 48 -1.79 12.64 6.21
C VAL A 48 -2.13 11.16 6.05
N ASP A 49 -1.72 10.32 7.02
CA ASP A 49 -1.93 8.88 6.98
C ASP A 49 -3.18 8.45 7.78
N GLY A 50 -4.26 9.22 7.68
CA GLY A 50 -5.53 8.98 8.34
C GLY A 50 -5.98 10.17 9.20
N PRO A 51 -7.10 10.04 9.94
CA PRO A 51 -7.66 11.13 10.73
C PRO A 51 -6.84 11.39 11.99
N GLY A 52 -6.60 12.66 12.27
CA GLY A 52 -5.83 13.11 13.42
C GLY A 52 -4.33 12.87 13.26
N ASN A 53 -3.58 13.06 14.35
CA ASN A 53 -2.15 12.77 14.34
C ASN A 53 -1.92 11.28 14.64
N ARG A 54 -1.13 10.60 13.82
CA ARG A 54 -0.91 9.15 13.90
C ARG A 54 0.58 8.82 13.77
N THR A 55 1.00 7.70 14.36
CA THR A 55 2.27 7.09 13.97
C THR A 55 2.03 6.24 12.72
N ALA A 56 2.76 6.51 11.65
CA ALA A 56 2.68 5.72 10.43
C ALA A 56 3.84 4.73 10.35
N VAL A 57 3.52 3.44 10.16
CA VAL A 57 4.47 2.33 10.06
C VAL A 57 4.47 1.82 8.62
N PHE A 58 5.62 1.90 7.94
CA PHE A 58 5.79 1.46 6.56
C PHE A 58 6.53 0.13 6.52
N LEU A 59 5.89 -0.91 5.98
CA LEU A 59 6.48 -2.22 5.79
C LEU A 59 7.10 -2.33 4.40
N GLN A 60 8.09 -3.22 4.26
CA GLN A 60 8.75 -3.52 3.00
C GLN A 60 8.10 -4.72 2.33
N GLY A 61 8.01 -4.67 1.00
CA GLY A 61 7.41 -5.69 0.15
C GLY A 61 6.05 -5.26 -0.39
N CYS A 62 5.84 -5.49 -1.70
CA CYS A 62 4.57 -5.25 -2.36
C CYS A 62 4.37 -6.27 -3.47
N ASN A 63 3.15 -6.76 -3.60
CA ASN A 63 2.75 -7.68 -4.66
C ASN A 63 2.29 -6.94 -5.94
N PHE A 64 2.10 -5.62 -5.91
CA PHE A 64 1.87 -4.79 -7.09
C PHE A 64 3.17 -4.18 -7.63
N ASP A 65 3.13 -3.79 -8.91
CA ASP A 65 4.18 -3.05 -9.62
C ASP A 65 3.62 -1.76 -10.23
N CYS A 66 2.91 -0.97 -9.40
CA CYS A 66 2.24 0.24 -9.88
C CYS A 66 3.21 1.17 -10.60
N ARG A 67 2.85 1.59 -11.82
CA ARG A 67 3.67 2.50 -12.63
C ARG A 67 3.90 3.84 -11.94
N TYR A 68 2.87 4.37 -11.28
CA TYR A 68 2.92 5.65 -10.55
C TYR A 68 3.19 5.49 -9.04
N CYS A 69 3.85 4.41 -8.61
CA CYS A 69 4.16 4.23 -7.20
C CYS A 69 5.09 5.35 -6.68
N HIS A 70 4.69 6.02 -5.59
CA HIS A 70 5.48 7.08 -4.96
C HIS A 70 6.57 6.55 -4.02
N ASN A 71 6.49 5.27 -3.61
CA ASN A 71 7.48 4.63 -2.74
C ASN A 71 8.01 3.34 -3.41
N PRO A 72 8.56 3.41 -4.64
CA PRO A 72 8.95 2.23 -5.41
C PRO A 72 10.04 1.41 -4.73
N GLU A 73 10.84 2.03 -3.85
CA GLU A 73 11.90 1.39 -3.06
C GLU A 73 11.36 0.44 -1.98
N THR A 74 10.08 0.58 -1.60
CA THR A 74 9.42 -0.32 -0.64
C THR A 74 8.89 -1.60 -1.28
N ARG A 75 8.86 -1.68 -2.62
CA ARG A 75 8.22 -2.76 -3.36
C ARG A 75 8.95 -4.10 -3.25
N ASN A 76 10.27 -4.08 -3.43
CA ASN A 76 11.07 -5.29 -3.47
C ASN A 76 11.82 -5.50 -2.15
N LEU A 77 12.04 -6.78 -1.77
CA LEU A 77 12.92 -7.12 -0.65
C LEU A 77 14.39 -7.06 -1.08
N CYS A 78 15.26 -6.71 -0.12
CA CYS A 78 16.70 -6.75 -0.32
C CYS A 78 17.17 -8.18 -0.65
N ARG A 79 17.97 -8.32 -1.70
CA ARG A 79 18.57 -9.60 -2.13
C ARG A 79 19.97 -9.85 -1.58
N ASN A 80 20.43 -9.00 -0.69
CA ASN A 80 21.77 -9.09 -0.06
C ASN A 80 22.94 -9.10 -1.06
N CYS A 81 22.81 -8.43 -2.22
CA CYS A 81 23.85 -8.42 -3.26
C CYS A 81 25.06 -7.55 -2.90
N GLY A 82 25.00 -6.76 -1.83
CA GLY A 82 26.09 -5.91 -1.35
C GLY A 82 26.37 -4.64 -2.17
N SER A 83 25.75 -4.44 -3.34
CA SER A 83 26.06 -3.31 -4.26
C SER A 83 25.98 -1.93 -3.60
N CYS A 84 25.16 -1.75 -2.58
CA CYS A 84 24.99 -0.49 -1.85
C CYS A 84 25.96 -0.31 -0.68
N VAL A 85 26.59 -1.38 -0.17
CA VAL A 85 27.43 -1.33 1.04
C VAL A 85 28.62 -0.40 0.83
N GLY A 86 29.45 -0.66 -0.21
CA GLY A 86 30.62 0.18 -0.52
C GLY A 86 30.28 1.56 -1.09
N LYS A 87 29.00 1.87 -1.34
CA LYS A 87 28.52 3.17 -1.84
C LYS A 87 27.91 4.04 -0.76
N CYS A 88 27.71 3.51 0.46
CA CYS A 88 27.17 4.28 1.56
C CYS A 88 28.20 5.27 2.11
N PRO A 89 27.99 6.60 1.99
CA PRO A 89 29.02 7.60 2.36
C PRO A 89 29.30 7.65 3.87
N LYS A 90 28.39 7.11 4.68
CA LYS A 90 28.50 7.10 6.14
C LYS A 90 28.72 5.69 6.73
N GLY A 91 28.88 4.66 5.89
CA GLY A 91 29.03 3.28 6.36
C GLY A 91 27.85 2.77 7.17
N ALA A 92 26.64 3.29 6.88
CA ALA A 92 25.41 2.84 7.54
C ALA A 92 24.93 1.46 7.05
N LEU A 93 25.51 0.96 5.97
CA LEU A 93 25.24 -0.37 5.42
C LEU A 93 26.52 -1.21 5.49
N PHE A 94 26.38 -2.44 5.93
CA PHE A 94 27.46 -3.40 6.03
C PHE A 94 26.95 -4.82 5.76
N THR A 95 27.86 -5.73 5.48
CA THR A 95 27.54 -7.16 5.33
C THR A 95 27.92 -7.86 6.63
N ASP A 96 26.99 -8.63 7.20
CA ASP A 96 27.25 -9.46 8.38
C ASP A 96 27.99 -10.76 8.03
N GLU A 97 28.28 -11.59 9.05
CA GLU A 97 28.98 -12.87 8.93
C GLU A 97 28.23 -13.88 8.04
N ASP A 98 26.89 -13.76 7.95
CA ASP A 98 26.02 -14.58 7.10
C ASP A 98 25.93 -14.05 5.65
N GLY A 99 26.68 -13.00 5.29
CA GLY A 99 26.60 -12.36 3.98
C GLY A 99 25.35 -11.50 3.76
N LYS A 100 24.57 -11.20 4.82
CA LYS A 100 23.37 -10.38 4.73
C LYS A 100 23.69 -8.91 4.89
N VAL A 101 23.08 -8.07 4.07
CA VAL A 101 23.18 -6.62 4.18
C VAL A 101 22.39 -6.15 5.41
N ARG A 102 23.08 -5.43 6.30
CA ARG A 102 22.52 -4.85 7.52
C ARG A 102 22.54 -3.34 7.47
N PHE A 103 21.65 -2.74 8.23
CA PHE A 103 21.45 -1.30 8.29
C PHE A 103 21.58 -0.79 9.73
N CYS A 104 22.43 0.23 9.91
CA CYS A 104 22.62 0.96 11.15
C CYS A 104 22.00 2.35 11.01
N PRO A 105 20.79 2.59 11.56
CA PRO A 105 20.06 3.85 11.42
C PRO A 105 20.85 5.06 11.94
N GLU A 106 21.61 4.89 13.03
CA GLU A 106 22.35 5.94 13.72
C GLU A 106 23.45 6.57 12.84
N LYS A 107 23.95 5.81 11.86
CA LYS A 107 24.96 6.29 10.90
C LYS A 107 24.33 6.88 9.63
N CYS A 108 23.03 6.70 9.41
CA CYS A 108 22.40 7.07 8.15
C CYS A 108 22.21 8.59 8.05
N CYS A 109 22.63 9.18 6.95
CA CYS A 109 22.41 10.60 6.64
C CYS A 109 21.22 10.86 5.71
N GLY A 110 20.44 9.83 5.35
CA GLY A 110 19.25 9.99 4.50
C GLY A 110 19.50 10.35 3.03
N CYS A 111 20.70 10.11 2.50
CA CYS A 111 21.12 10.56 1.15
C CYS A 111 20.54 9.73 -0.02
N ASP A 112 19.82 8.65 0.25
CA ASP A 112 19.19 7.74 -0.71
C ASP A 112 20.12 7.05 -1.74
N THR A 113 21.44 7.27 -1.67
CA THR A 113 22.44 6.63 -2.56
C THR A 113 22.22 5.12 -2.65
N CYS A 114 21.94 4.46 -1.53
CA CYS A 114 21.71 3.02 -1.50
C CYS A 114 20.47 2.55 -2.30
N ILE A 115 19.45 3.41 -2.43
CA ILE A 115 18.25 3.15 -3.24
C ILE A 115 18.60 3.32 -4.72
N HIS A 116 19.29 4.42 -5.07
CA HIS A 116 19.65 4.73 -6.45
C HIS A 116 20.61 3.71 -7.07
N VAL A 117 21.56 3.17 -6.29
CA VAL A 117 22.51 2.17 -6.79
C VAL A 117 21.99 0.73 -6.75
N CYS A 118 20.80 0.51 -6.22
CA CYS A 118 20.23 -0.83 -6.08
C CYS A 118 19.73 -1.38 -7.42
N PRO A 119 20.33 -2.46 -7.98
CA PRO A 119 19.88 -3.01 -9.25
C PRO A 119 18.48 -3.65 -9.18
N PHE A 120 17.96 -3.86 -7.98
CA PHE A 120 16.64 -4.44 -7.73
C PHE A 120 15.60 -3.38 -7.31
N GLY A 121 15.96 -2.10 -7.28
CA GLY A 121 15.05 -1.00 -6.92
C GLY A 121 14.42 -1.19 -5.53
N CYS A 122 15.18 -1.65 -4.54
CA CYS A 122 14.69 -1.80 -3.17
C CYS A 122 15.48 -0.96 -2.18
N SER A 123 14.85 -0.59 -1.07
CA SER A 123 15.55 0.00 0.07
C SER A 123 16.24 -1.11 0.88
N PRO A 124 17.55 -1.02 1.14
CA PRO A 124 18.22 -1.90 2.11
C PRO A 124 18.04 -1.42 3.55
N ARG A 125 17.43 -0.25 3.78
CA ARG A 125 17.24 0.38 5.08
C ARG A 125 16.03 -0.20 5.80
N ILE A 126 16.07 -1.49 6.09
CA ILE A 126 15.00 -2.21 6.78
C ILE A 126 15.48 -2.71 8.15
N ARG A 127 14.57 -2.75 9.10
CA ARG A 127 14.75 -3.41 10.39
C ARG A 127 13.77 -4.57 10.48
N MET A 128 14.26 -5.77 10.79
CA MET A 128 13.38 -6.91 11.07
C MET A 128 12.83 -6.75 12.49
N MET A 129 11.54 -6.47 12.63
CA MET A 129 10.91 -6.13 13.91
C MET A 129 9.64 -6.97 14.15
N CYS A 130 9.44 -7.40 15.39
CA CYS A 130 8.17 -7.99 15.84
C CYS A 130 7.16 -6.88 16.22
N ALA A 131 5.92 -7.27 16.47
CA ALA A 131 4.85 -6.32 16.80
C ALA A 131 5.15 -5.55 18.10
N GLU A 132 5.73 -6.20 19.08
CA GLU A 132 6.09 -5.63 20.39
C GLU A 132 7.18 -4.55 20.23
N GLU A 133 8.19 -4.80 19.40
CA GLU A 133 9.26 -3.84 19.12
C GLU A 133 8.74 -2.60 18.39
N VAL A 134 7.85 -2.80 17.39
CA VAL A 134 7.19 -1.67 16.71
C VAL A 134 6.30 -0.90 17.67
N PHE A 135 5.54 -1.60 18.49
CA PHE A 135 4.67 -0.96 19.48
C PHE A 135 5.48 -0.18 20.55
N ALA A 136 6.65 -0.66 20.95
CA ALA A 136 7.54 0.09 21.86
C ALA A 136 7.94 1.46 21.25
N GLU A 137 8.19 1.54 19.94
CA GLU A 137 8.44 2.82 19.25
C GLU A 137 7.18 3.71 19.21
N VAL A 138 6.02 3.11 18.92
CA VAL A 138 4.72 3.82 18.90
C VAL A 138 4.40 4.39 20.27
N LYS A 139 4.63 3.63 21.34
CA LYS A 139 4.32 4.02 22.71
C LYS A 139 5.04 5.29 23.16
N LYS A 140 6.22 5.58 22.62
CA LYS A 140 6.96 6.83 22.87
C LYS A 140 6.17 8.07 22.44
N GLN A 141 5.25 7.89 21.48
CA GLN A 141 4.43 8.95 20.88
C GLN A 141 3.00 9.00 21.43
N GLN A 142 2.61 8.04 22.28
CA GLN A 142 1.22 7.83 22.72
C GLN A 142 0.51 9.11 23.22
N PRO A 143 1.15 10.04 23.99
CA PRO A 143 0.47 11.25 24.43
C PRO A 143 0.07 12.24 23.32
N TYR A 144 0.67 12.09 22.12
CA TYR A 144 0.55 13.05 21.02
C TYR A 144 -0.20 12.51 19.81
N ILE A 145 -0.57 11.22 19.81
CA ILE A 145 -1.19 10.55 18.67
C ILE A 145 -2.57 10.00 19.05
N ARG A 146 -3.46 9.93 18.06
CA ARG A 146 -4.77 9.31 18.21
C ARG A 146 -4.76 7.83 17.79
N GLY A 147 -3.71 7.38 17.10
CA GLY A 147 -3.65 6.02 16.62
C GLY A 147 -2.43 5.73 15.78
N ILE A 148 -2.45 4.54 15.18
CA ILE A 148 -1.45 4.09 14.23
C ILE A 148 -2.08 3.80 12.88
N THR A 149 -1.29 4.00 11.81
CA THR A 149 -1.61 3.52 10.46
C THR A 149 -0.47 2.66 9.98
N VAL A 150 -0.79 1.47 9.47
CA VAL A 150 0.21 0.61 8.84
C VAL A 150 0.02 0.62 7.34
N SER A 151 1.09 0.92 6.62
CA SER A 151 1.18 1.09 5.18
C SER A 151 2.51 0.49 4.67
N GLY A 152 3.08 1.02 3.60
CA GLY A 152 4.41 0.65 3.10
C GLY A 152 4.40 0.30 1.63
N GLY A 153 4.94 -0.87 1.27
CA GLY A 153 4.67 -1.51 -0.02
C GLY A 153 3.23 -2.04 -0.02
N GLU A 154 3.00 -3.17 0.65
CA GLU A 154 1.67 -3.69 0.99
C GLU A 154 1.75 -4.36 2.36
N CYS A 155 1.17 -3.72 3.36
CA CYS A 155 1.26 -4.19 4.73
C CYS A 155 0.46 -5.47 5.00
N THR A 156 -0.59 -5.72 4.23
CA THR A 156 -1.43 -6.92 4.39
C THR A 156 -0.77 -8.20 3.90
N LEU A 157 0.46 -8.14 3.40
CA LEU A 157 1.31 -9.33 3.23
C LEU A 157 1.72 -9.97 4.58
N TYR A 158 1.51 -9.26 5.69
CA TYR A 158 1.88 -9.67 7.05
C TYR A 158 0.67 -9.60 8.01
N PRO A 159 -0.42 -10.32 7.73
CA PRO A 159 -1.68 -10.16 8.48
C PRO A 159 -1.55 -10.51 9.96
N ASP A 160 -0.78 -11.55 10.32
CA ASP A 160 -0.57 -11.96 11.71
C ASP A 160 0.21 -10.91 12.51
N PHE A 161 1.16 -10.24 11.87
CA PHE A 161 1.87 -9.11 12.47
C PHE A 161 0.94 -7.92 12.70
N LEU A 162 0.09 -7.59 11.72
CA LEU A 162 -0.88 -6.50 11.83
C LEU A 162 -1.84 -6.76 13.00
N GLU A 163 -2.38 -7.97 13.10
CA GLU A 163 -3.28 -8.36 14.19
C GLU A 163 -2.62 -8.16 15.55
N LYS A 164 -1.42 -8.70 15.76
CA LYS A 164 -0.67 -8.55 17.01
C LYS A 164 -0.39 -7.10 17.36
N LEU A 165 0.09 -6.31 16.39
CA LEU A 165 0.36 -4.88 16.59
C LEU A 165 -0.91 -4.11 16.95
N PHE A 166 -2.03 -4.41 16.31
CA PHE A 166 -3.30 -3.73 16.55
C PHE A 166 -3.92 -4.11 17.90
N VAL A 167 -3.77 -5.36 18.34
CA VAL A 167 -4.15 -5.75 19.70
C VAL A 167 -3.41 -4.90 20.73
N LEU A 168 -2.10 -4.73 20.58
CA LEU A 168 -1.29 -3.88 21.48
C LEU A 168 -1.71 -2.41 21.43
N ALA A 169 -1.93 -1.87 20.23
CA ALA A 169 -2.34 -0.48 20.04
C ALA A 169 -3.71 -0.20 20.68
N ARG A 170 -4.71 -1.06 20.44
CA ARG A 170 -6.03 -0.94 21.05
C ARG A 170 -6.01 -1.07 22.56
N GLY A 171 -5.19 -1.98 23.09
CA GLY A 171 -4.96 -2.11 24.54
C GLY A 171 -4.39 -0.84 25.19
N ALA A 172 -3.74 0.03 24.39
CA ALA A 172 -3.25 1.34 24.80
C ALA A 172 -4.20 2.51 24.46
N GLY A 173 -5.42 2.23 23.98
CA GLY A 173 -6.41 3.24 23.61
C GLY A 173 -6.12 3.95 22.28
N LEU A 174 -5.26 3.38 21.43
CA LEU A 174 -4.91 3.94 20.12
C LEU A 174 -5.79 3.35 19.01
N GLY A 175 -6.27 4.20 18.10
CA GLY A 175 -6.98 3.77 16.91
C GLY A 175 -6.06 3.09 15.89
N THR A 176 -6.62 2.18 15.08
CA THR A 176 -5.87 1.31 14.17
C THR A 176 -6.40 1.40 12.74
N LEU A 177 -5.54 1.74 11.79
CA LEU A 177 -5.89 1.82 10.37
C LEU A 177 -4.93 1.00 9.51
N ILE A 178 -5.48 0.33 8.52
CA ILE A 178 -4.75 -0.35 7.44
C ILE A 178 -4.82 0.52 6.19
N ASP A 179 -3.69 0.75 5.54
CA ASP A 179 -3.58 1.34 4.22
C ASP A 179 -3.16 0.25 3.22
N SER A 180 -4.06 -0.17 2.33
CA SER A 180 -3.89 -1.39 1.53
C SER A 180 -4.26 -1.22 0.07
N ASN A 181 -3.56 -1.97 -0.77
CA ASN A 181 -3.91 -2.16 -2.18
C ASN A 181 -5.05 -3.15 -2.41
N GLY A 182 -5.58 -3.76 -1.34
CA GLY A 182 -6.77 -4.61 -1.38
C GLY A 182 -6.56 -6.04 -1.88
N THR A 183 -5.34 -6.57 -1.88
CA THR A 183 -5.08 -7.93 -2.37
C THR A 183 -5.27 -9.02 -1.32
N LEU A 184 -5.23 -8.70 -0.02
CA LEU A 184 -5.55 -9.65 1.04
C LEU A 184 -7.02 -10.08 0.93
N ASP A 185 -7.33 -11.35 1.14
CA ASP A 185 -8.70 -11.83 1.32
C ASP A 185 -9.18 -11.50 2.73
N PHE A 186 -9.69 -10.28 2.96
CA PHE A 186 -10.07 -9.81 4.29
C PHE A 186 -11.14 -10.69 4.96
N GLU A 187 -11.98 -11.35 4.19
CA GLU A 187 -13.00 -12.27 4.70
C GLU A 187 -12.39 -13.43 5.49
N LYS A 188 -11.16 -13.83 5.16
CA LYS A 188 -10.42 -14.89 5.86
C LYS A 188 -9.70 -14.45 7.13
N TYR A 189 -9.71 -13.14 7.42
CA TYR A 189 -9.02 -12.56 8.57
C TYR A 189 -9.96 -11.77 9.50
N PRO A 190 -11.03 -12.41 10.02
CA PRO A 190 -12.00 -11.73 10.88
C PRO A 190 -11.37 -11.23 12.18
N GLN A 191 -10.34 -11.91 12.72
CA GLN A 191 -9.62 -11.49 13.93
C GLN A 191 -8.87 -10.18 13.70
N LEU A 192 -8.18 -10.04 12.56
CA LEU A 192 -7.53 -8.79 12.17
C LEU A 192 -8.56 -7.66 12.04
N LEU A 193 -9.70 -7.92 11.37
CA LEU A 193 -10.75 -6.90 11.22
C LEU A 193 -11.41 -6.53 12.56
N ALA A 194 -11.48 -7.45 13.52
CA ALA A 194 -12.02 -7.16 14.85
C ALA A 194 -11.19 -6.11 15.61
N VAL A 195 -9.89 -6.06 15.35
CA VAL A 195 -8.95 -5.10 15.98
C VAL A 195 -8.58 -3.93 15.06
N THR A 196 -9.19 -3.82 13.86
CA THR A 196 -8.99 -2.76 12.88
C THR A 196 -10.17 -1.79 12.95
N ASP A 197 -9.92 -0.50 13.19
CA ASP A 197 -10.99 0.52 13.18
C ASP A 197 -11.43 0.86 11.77
N GLY A 198 -10.53 0.78 10.79
CA GLY A 198 -10.87 1.01 9.39
C GLY A 198 -9.75 0.66 8.42
N VAL A 199 -10.16 0.42 7.18
CA VAL A 199 -9.27 0.17 6.04
C VAL A 199 -9.37 1.35 5.07
N MET A 200 -8.23 1.89 4.68
CA MET A 200 -8.07 2.82 3.57
C MET A 200 -7.67 1.99 2.34
N LEU A 201 -8.58 1.89 1.38
CA LEU A 201 -8.46 0.98 0.24
C LEU A 201 -8.14 1.73 -1.04
N ASP A 202 -7.07 1.36 -1.71
CA ASP A 202 -6.67 1.91 -3.00
C ASP A 202 -7.35 1.19 -4.16
N ILE A 203 -8.15 1.90 -4.95
CA ILE A 203 -8.67 1.44 -6.24
C ILE A 203 -7.81 2.03 -7.35
N LYS A 204 -6.96 1.19 -7.93
CA LYS A 204 -5.97 1.62 -8.94
C LYS A 204 -6.56 1.76 -10.34
N SER A 205 -7.57 0.96 -10.67
CA SER A 205 -8.47 1.08 -11.81
C SER A 205 -9.65 0.13 -11.61
N TRP A 206 -10.81 0.50 -12.13
CA TRP A 206 -12.00 -0.37 -12.16
C TRP A 206 -11.90 -1.43 -13.25
N ASP A 207 -11.41 -1.04 -14.41
CA ASP A 207 -11.26 -1.94 -15.55
C ASP A 207 -10.09 -2.91 -15.32
N LEU A 208 -10.31 -4.20 -15.63
CA LEU A 208 -9.32 -5.24 -15.43
C LEU A 208 -8.06 -5.02 -16.28
N GLU A 209 -8.22 -4.66 -17.55
CA GLU A 209 -7.07 -4.48 -18.45
C GLU A 209 -6.26 -3.25 -18.06
N ASP A 210 -6.94 -2.16 -17.70
CA ASP A 210 -6.30 -0.98 -17.14
C ASP A 210 -5.57 -1.30 -15.84
N HIS A 211 -6.20 -2.06 -14.95
CA HIS A 211 -5.58 -2.45 -13.69
C HIS A 211 -4.33 -3.31 -13.91
N LEU A 212 -4.38 -4.27 -14.84
CA LEU A 212 -3.22 -5.07 -15.25
C LEU A 212 -2.09 -4.19 -15.81
N ARG A 213 -2.44 -3.19 -16.64
CA ARG A 213 -1.49 -2.24 -17.21
C ARG A 213 -0.85 -1.34 -16.16
N VAL A 214 -1.62 -0.92 -15.16
CA VAL A 214 -1.18 -0.02 -14.08
C VAL A 214 -0.35 -0.76 -13.04
N THR A 215 -0.78 -1.95 -12.60
CA THR A 215 -0.26 -2.62 -11.41
C THR A 215 0.48 -3.93 -11.69
N GLY A 216 0.29 -4.51 -12.86
CA GLY A 216 0.77 -5.85 -13.22
C GLY A 216 -0.02 -6.99 -12.54
N ALA A 217 -1.20 -6.71 -11.97
CA ALA A 217 -2.04 -7.69 -11.28
C ALA A 217 -3.52 -7.47 -11.59
N ALA A 218 -4.33 -8.50 -11.37
CA ALA A 218 -5.78 -8.45 -11.53
C ALA A 218 -6.47 -7.71 -10.36
N ASN A 219 -7.69 -7.20 -10.58
CA ASN A 219 -8.43 -6.39 -9.60
C ASN A 219 -9.64 -7.11 -8.97
N GLU A 220 -9.95 -8.33 -9.35
CA GLU A 220 -11.16 -9.03 -8.88
C GLU A 220 -11.19 -9.12 -7.34
N ARG A 221 -10.03 -9.38 -6.72
CA ARG A 221 -9.92 -9.43 -5.25
C ARG A 221 -10.11 -8.04 -4.63
N VAL A 222 -9.54 -7.01 -5.26
CA VAL A 222 -9.65 -5.62 -4.79
C VAL A 222 -11.11 -5.17 -4.78
N LEU A 223 -11.85 -5.44 -5.86
CA LEU A 223 -13.27 -5.08 -5.97
C LEU A 223 -14.17 -5.87 -5.00
N LYS A 224 -13.88 -7.17 -4.78
CA LYS A 224 -14.56 -7.95 -3.74
C LYS A 224 -14.30 -7.38 -2.35
N ASN A 225 -13.08 -6.97 -2.05
CA ASN A 225 -12.73 -6.35 -0.78
C ASN A 225 -13.38 -4.97 -0.62
N LEU A 226 -13.52 -4.19 -1.69
CA LEU A 226 -14.26 -2.92 -1.64
C LEU A 226 -15.68 -3.16 -1.13
N GLU A 227 -16.39 -4.12 -1.72
CA GLU A 227 -17.75 -4.48 -1.32
C GLU A 227 -17.80 -5.05 0.10
N TYR A 228 -16.94 -6.03 0.41
CA TYR A 228 -16.92 -6.69 1.72
C TYR A 228 -16.63 -5.71 2.87
N LEU A 229 -15.62 -4.85 2.70
CA LEU A 229 -15.23 -3.86 3.71
C LEU A 229 -16.32 -2.79 3.89
N ALA A 230 -16.96 -2.37 2.80
CA ALA A 230 -18.08 -1.42 2.86
C ALA A 230 -19.29 -2.05 3.58
N ALA A 231 -19.68 -3.27 3.21
CA ALA A 231 -20.79 -4.00 3.82
C ALA A 231 -20.57 -4.29 5.32
N SER A 232 -19.32 -4.58 5.72
CA SER A 232 -18.95 -4.84 7.12
C SER A 232 -18.74 -3.55 7.96
N GLY A 233 -18.85 -2.36 7.36
CA GLY A 233 -18.57 -1.08 8.04
C GLY A 233 -17.09 -0.88 8.40
N ARG A 234 -16.17 -1.57 7.72
CA ARG A 234 -14.72 -1.48 7.92
C ARG A 234 -14.00 -0.66 6.85
N LEU A 235 -14.70 -0.24 5.80
CA LEU A 235 -14.15 0.69 4.81
C LEU A 235 -14.19 2.11 5.39
N PHE A 236 -13.03 2.65 5.74
CA PHE A 236 -12.90 4.01 6.25
C PHE A 236 -12.74 5.03 5.11
N GLU A 237 -11.89 4.71 4.14
CA GLU A 237 -11.58 5.58 3.02
C GLU A 237 -11.32 4.75 1.77
N VAL A 238 -11.86 5.16 0.63
CA VAL A 238 -11.45 4.64 -0.68
C VAL A 238 -10.63 5.71 -1.39
N ARG A 239 -9.58 5.28 -2.12
CA ARG A 239 -8.62 6.18 -2.75
C ARG A 239 -8.40 5.84 -4.20
N THR A 240 -8.29 6.87 -5.03
CA THR A 240 -7.87 6.74 -6.44
C THR A 240 -6.84 7.82 -6.76
N VAL A 241 -5.65 7.40 -7.22
CA VAL A 241 -4.64 8.31 -7.78
C VAL A 241 -4.97 8.50 -9.25
N VAL A 242 -5.22 9.73 -9.66
CA VAL A 242 -5.69 10.11 -11.00
C VAL A 242 -4.53 10.25 -11.96
N VAL A 243 -4.46 9.37 -12.98
CA VAL A 243 -3.45 9.40 -14.06
C VAL A 243 -4.15 9.14 -15.39
N PRO A 244 -4.67 10.19 -16.06
CA PRO A 244 -5.54 10.05 -17.24
C PRO A 244 -4.93 9.25 -18.40
N GLU A 245 -3.60 9.29 -18.56
CA GLU A 245 -2.92 8.55 -19.63
C GLU A 245 -2.80 7.04 -19.35
N LEU A 246 -3.08 6.60 -18.13
CA LEU A 246 -2.93 5.19 -17.74
C LEU A 246 -4.23 4.41 -17.72
N PHE A 247 -5.36 5.04 -17.38
CA PHE A 247 -6.63 4.34 -17.23
C PHE A 247 -7.81 5.31 -17.31
N ASP A 248 -9.00 4.76 -17.52
CA ASP A 248 -10.26 5.52 -17.49
C ASP A 248 -10.58 5.94 -16.04
N CYS A 249 -10.16 7.19 -15.71
CA CYS A 249 -10.36 7.77 -14.40
C CYS A 249 -11.83 8.03 -14.08
N GLU A 250 -12.64 8.46 -15.09
CA GLU A 250 -14.08 8.71 -14.88
C GLU A 250 -14.83 7.44 -14.54
N LYS A 251 -14.64 6.37 -15.32
CA LYS A 251 -15.24 5.06 -15.04
C LYS A 251 -14.83 4.55 -13.67
N THR A 252 -13.53 4.65 -13.34
CA THR A 252 -13.00 4.20 -12.06
C THR A 252 -13.65 4.95 -10.90
N VAL A 253 -13.72 6.28 -10.98
CA VAL A 253 -14.34 7.10 -9.93
C VAL A 253 -15.84 6.82 -9.82
N ARG A 254 -16.55 6.75 -10.95
CA ARG A 254 -17.98 6.50 -11.01
C ARG A 254 -18.36 5.17 -10.37
N GLU A 255 -17.76 4.08 -10.83
CA GLU A 255 -18.14 2.75 -10.35
C GLU A 255 -17.72 2.53 -8.89
N THR A 256 -16.57 3.05 -8.49
CA THR A 256 -16.11 3.02 -7.10
C THR A 256 -17.06 3.80 -6.18
N ALA A 257 -17.45 5.01 -6.59
CA ALA A 257 -18.37 5.86 -5.84
C ALA A 257 -19.74 5.20 -5.71
N ARG A 258 -20.31 4.68 -6.81
CA ARG A 258 -21.60 4.00 -6.84
C ARG A 258 -21.62 2.82 -5.86
N LEU A 259 -20.60 1.97 -5.88
CA LEU A 259 -20.52 0.84 -4.98
C LEU A 259 -20.38 1.30 -3.52
N ALA A 260 -19.44 2.19 -3.22
CA ALA A 260 -19.21 2.66 -1.85
C ALA A 260 -20.44 3.39 -1.28
N ALA A 261 -21.10 4.23 -2.07
CA ALA A 261 -22.28 4.99 -1.66
C ALA A 261 -23.46 4.10 -1.24
N SER A 262 -23.62 2.92 -1.85
CA SER A 262 -24.68 1.96 -1.48
C SER A 262 -24.55 1.43 -0.04
N TYR A 263 -23.41 1.63 0.61
CA TYR A 263 -23.10 1.17 1.97
C TYR A 263 -22.90 2.30 3.00
N LEU A 264 -23.15 3.56 2.66
CA LEU A 264 -22.99 4.71 3.60
C LEU A 264 -23.84 4.56 4.87
N GLY A 265 -24.95 3.80 4.84
CA GLY A 265 -25.72 3.44 6.03
C GLY A 265 -25.00 2.50 7.02
N ARG A 266 -23.88 1.90 6.63
CA ARG A 266 -23.06 1.01 7.48
C ARG A 266 -21.90 1.71 8.17
N GLY A 267 -21.49 2.87 7.67
CA GLY A 267 -20.39 3.67 8.20
C GLY A 267 -20.13 4.90 7.33
N ASN A 268 -19.36 5.83 7.86
CA ASN A 268 -18.91 6.99 7.09
C ASN A 268 -17.72 6.59 6.21
N ILE A 269 -17.92 6.58 4.90
CA ILE A 269 -16.88 6.25 3.92
C ILE A 269 -16.46 7.54 3.21
N ARG A 270 -15.17 7.88 3.30
CA ARG A 270 -14.59 8.97 2.51
C ARG A 270 -14.12 8.47 1.15
N TYR A 271 -14.33 9.25 0.11
CA TYR A 271 -13.64 9.06 -1.16
C TYR A 271 -12.54 10.11 -1.33
N LYS A 272 -11.29 9.66 -1.40
CA LYS A 272 -10.12 10.53 -1.60
C LYS A 272 -9.63 10.40 -3.05
N ILE A 273 -9.79 11.47 -3.81
CA ILE A 273 -9.31 11.60 -5.19
C ILE A 273 -7.96 12.32 -5.13
N ILE A 274 -6.90 11.67 -5.59
CA ILE A 274 -5.51 12.10 -5.40
C ILE A 274 -4.92 12.46 -6.75
N ALA A 275 -4.43 13.70 -6.90
CA ALA A 275 -3.68 14.08 -8.08
C ALA A 275 -2.37 13.29 -8.17
N TYR A 276 -2.06 12.73 -9.34
CA TYR A 276 -0.74 12.19 -9.61
C TYR A 276 0.33 13.26 -9.41
N ARG A 277 1.49 12.84 -8.90
CA ARG A 277 2.68 13.69 -8.75
C ARG A 277 3.89 12.90 -9.22
N PRO A 278 4.80 13.45 -10.06
CA PRO A 278 5.96 12.73 -10.58
C PRO A 278 7.04 12.48 -9.52
N MET A 279 7.04 13.26 -8.42
CA MET A 279 8.06 13.16 -7.37
C MET A 279 7.99 11.81 -6.64
N GLY A 280 9.13 11.10 -6.57
CA GLY A 280 9.25 9.78 -5.96
C GLY A 280 8.88 8.63 -6.90
N VAL A 281 8.26 8.91 -8.05
CA VAL A 281 7.92 7.91 -9.05
C VAL A 281 9.19 7.48 -9.82
N ARG A 282 9.23 6.21 -10.23
CA ARG A 282 10.31 5.69 -11.09
C ARG A 282 10.45 6.54 -12.36
N GLU A 283 11.68 6.86 -12.77
CA GLU A 283 11.98 7.71 -13.92
C GLU A 283 11.21 7.30 -15.19
N ALA A 284 11.12 5.99 -15.46
CA ALA A 284 10.39 5.45 -16.61
C ALA A 284 8.89 5.83 -16.63
N TYR A 285 8.32 6.29 -15.51
CA TYR A 285 6.91 6.60 -15.34
C TYR A 285 6.65 8.01 -14.77
N SER A 286 7.68 8.83 -14.66
CA SER A 286 7.58 10.20 -14.14
C SER A 286 7.14 11.23 -15.20
N HIS A 287 6.91 10.78 -16.43
CA HIS A 287 6.56 11.62 -17.59
C HIS A 287 5.05 11.89 -17.71
N TYR A 288 4.19 11.23 -16.92
CA TYR A 288 2.74 11.50 -16.95
C TYR A 288 2.43 12.90 -16.46
N HIS A 289 1.39 13.51 -17.02
CA HIS A 289 0.99 14.85 -16.63
C HIS A 289 0.26 14.84 -15.29
N VAL A 290 0.47 15.89 -14.50
CA VAL A 290 -0.34 16.15 -13.33
C VAL A 290 -1.71 16.61 -13.80
N PRO A 291 -2.81 15.94 -13.39
CA PRO A 291 -4.15 16.34 -13.77
C PRO A 291 -4.44 17.77 -13.31
N ASP A 292 -5.12 18.56 -14.12
CA ASP A 292 -5.51 19.90 -13.73
C ASP A 292 -6.66 19.90 -12.71
N GLN A 293 -6.84 21.02 -12.03
CA GLN A 293 -7.85 21.16 -10.99
C GLN A 293 -9.27 21.00 -11.54
N ALA A 294 -9.54 21.45 -12.75
CA ALA A 294 -10.86 21.34 -13.35
C ALA A 294 -11.26 19.88 -13.58
N PHE A 295 -10.34 19.04 -14.01
CA PHE A 295 -10.57 17.60 -14.16
C PHE A 295 -10.77 16.92 -12.79
N LEU A 296 -9.97 17.28 -11.78
CA LEU A 296 -10.13 16.73 -10.43
C LEU A 296 -11.48 17.14 -9.82
N ASP A 297 -11.92 18.39 -10.00
CA ASP A 297 -13.21 18.89 -9.54
C ASP A 297 -14.35 18.17 -10.27
N HIS A 298 -14.23 17.93 -11.58
CA HIS A 298 -15.16 17.11 -12.35
C HIS A 298 -15.31 15.71 -11.78
N LEU A 299 -14.19 15.03 -11.46
CA LEU A 299 -14.21 13.70 -10.84
C LEU A 299 -14.86 13.72 -9.45
N ALA A 300 -14.60 14.75 -8.66
CA ALA A 300 -15.22 14.90 -7.36
C ALA A 300 -16.75 15.10 -7.45
N GLU A 301 -17.18 15.91 -8.41
CA GLU A 301 -18.61 16.10 -8.66
C GLU A 301 -19.27 14.81 -9.17
N LEU A 302 -18.58 14.05 -10.04
CA LEU A 302 -19.02 12.75 -10.49
C LEU A 302 -19.23 11.78 -9.29
N ALA A 303 -18.28 11.72 -8.37
CA ALA A 303 -18.42 10.89 -7.17
C ALA A 303 -19.61 11.31 -6.30
N ARG A 304 -19.87 12.62 -6.15
CA ARG A 304 -21.03 13.15 -5.41
C ARG A 304 -22.36 12.78 -6.09
N ARG A 305 -22.42 12.85 -7.42
CA ARG A 305 -23.62 12.44 -8.20
C ARG A 305 -23.94 10.95 -8.04
N GLU A 306 -22.91 10.12 -7.87
CA GLU A 306 -23.09 8.70 -7.57
C GLU A 306 -23.42 8.43 -6.10
N GLY A 307 -23.60 9.46 -5.26
CA GLY A 307 -24.09 9.38 -3.89
C GLY A 307 -23.06 9.53 -2.77
N MET A 308 -21.78 9.75 -3.09
CA MET A 308 -20.77 9.98 -2.05
C MET A 308 -20.97 11.34 -1.36
N THR A 309 -20.98 11.34 -0.03
CA THR A 309 -21.19 12.54 0.79
C THR A 309 -19.90 13.17 1.30
N ASP A 310 -18.83 12.38 1.49
CA ASP A 310 -17.51 12.85 1.93
C ASP A 310 -16.50 12.60 0.79
N VAL A 311 -16.22 13.63 -0.03
CA VAL A 311 -15.28 13.57 -1.16
C VAL A 311 -14.19 14.61 -0.95
N LEU A 312 -12.95 14.14 -0.87
CA LEU A 312 -11.75 14.95 -0.69
C LEU A 312 -10.86 14.87 -1.94
N VAL A 313 -10.44 16.02 -2.45
CA VAL A 313 -9.43 16.15 -3.53
C VAL A 313 -8.12 16.63 -2.93
N VAL A 314 -6.98 16.00 -3.28
CA VAL A 314 -5.65 16.36 -2.80
C VAL A 314 -4.60 16.27 -3.91
#